data_a4bb94d6a027bb21a17fcad3c762a2ed
#
_entry.id   a4bb94d6a027bb21a17fcad3c762a2ed
#
_cell.length_a   1.000
_cell.length_b   1.000
_cell.length_c   1.000
_cell.angle_alpha   90.00
_cell.angle_beta   90.00
_cell.angle_gamma   90.00
#
_symmetry.space_group_name_H-M   'P 1'
#
loop_
_entity.id
_entity.type
_entity.pdbx_description
1 polymer ?
#
loop_
_entity_poly.entity_id
_entity_poly.type
_entity_poly.pdbx_seq_one_letter_code
_entity_poly.pdbx_strand_id
1 'polypeptide(L)'
;MRPSGRTPDAMRPVALEPGVAKYAEGSCLARFGDTHVLCTASVEERVPPFLRNSGHGWVTAEYGMLPRSTHTRTDREAARGRQSGRTQEIQRLIGRSLRAVTDLSGLGERQIRIDCDVLQADGGTRTAAITGSYVALYQALAKLSAAGLLPKVPIDDSVAAISCGVFEGIAVLDLDYAEDSQAQTDANFVLTGSGGFVEIQATAEAAPFDETRFGEMLALARLGVAELTRHQRAALGLS
;
A
#
# COMPACT_ATOMS: atom_id res chain seq x y z
N MET A 1 -2.11 -27.00 -6.88
CA MET A 1 -2.36 -26.02 -8.00
C MET A 1 -3.14 -24.86 -7.43
N ARG A 2 -2.81 -23.59 -7.74
CA ARG A 2 -3.51 -22.41 -7.22
C ARG A 2 -5.01 -22.49 -7.53
N PRO A 3 -5.93 -22.21 -6.57
CA PRO A 3 -7.38 -22.27 -6.79
C PRO A 3 -7.85 -21.39 -7.95
N SER A 4 -7.20 -20.26 -8.15
CA SER A 4 -7.46 -19.30 -9.22
C SER A 4 -6.99 -19.78 -10.62
N GLY A 5 -6.23 -20.86 -10.72
CA GLY A 5 -5.58 -21.33 -11.95
C GLY A 5 -4.39 -20.49 -12.40
N ARG A 6 -3.96 -19.47 -11.65
CA ARG A 6 -2.79 -18.63 -11.95
C ARG A 6 -1.49 -19.43 -11.85
N THR A 7 -0.47 -19.06 -12.64
CA THR A 7 0.90 -19.55 -12.43
C THR A 7 1.49 -18.97 -11.14
N PRO A 8 2.52 -19.61 -10.55
CA PRO A 8 3.11 -19.13 -9.28
C PRO A 8 3.57 -17.67 -9.30
N ASP A 9 4.02 -17.18 -10.43
CA ASP A 9 4.52 -15.83 -10.68
C ASP A 9 3.48 -14.85 -11.19
N ALA A 10 2.23 -15.28 -11.40
CA ALA A 10 1.18 -14.42 -11.92
C ALA A 10 0.45 -13.64 -10.82
N MET A 11 0.30 -12.34 -11.03
CA MET A 11 -0.56 -11.47 -10.24
C MET A 11 -2.02 -11.57 -10.68
N ARG A 12 -2.94 -11.15 -9.81
CA ARG A 12 -4.31 -10.81 -10.19
C ARG A 12 -4.29 -9.61 -11.15
N PRO A 13 -5.35 -9.37 -11.95
CA PRO A 13 -5.47 -8.13 -12.71
C PRO A 13 -5.37 -6.92 -11.78
N VAL A 14 -4.50 -5.96 -12.13
CA VAL A 14 -4.29 -4.73 -11.35
C VAL A 14 -4.85 -3.55 -12.12
N ALA A 15 -5.65 -2.71 -11.43
CA ALA A 15 -6.07 -1.42 -11.92
C ALA A 15 -5.86 -0.35 -10.85
N LEU A 16 -5.24 0.76 -11.23
CA LEU A 16 -5.08 1.95 -10.39
C LEU A 16 -5.81 3.11 -11.09
N GLU A 17 -6.97 3.51 -10.54
CA GLU A 17 -7.80 4.58 -11.10
C GLU A 17 -7.56 5.87 -10.31
N PRO A 18 -6.81 6.84 -10.85
CA PRO A 18 -6.53 8.10 -10.17
C PRO A 18 -7.70 9.10 -10.26
N GLY A 19 -7.79 10.03 -9.31
CA GLY A 19 -8.72 11.16 -9.39
C GLY A 19 -10.18 10.81 -9.12
N VAL A 20 -10.46 9.72 -8.41
CA VAL A 20 -11.83 9.22 -8.15
C VAL A 20 -12.59 9.98 -7.06
N ALA A 21 -11.91 10.75 -6.21
CA ALA A 21 -12.52 11.53 -5.13
C ALA A 21 -12.43 13.03 -5.43
N LYS A 22 -13.58 13.67 -5.62
CA LYS A 22 -13.68 15.08 -6.08
C LYS A 22 -12.99 16.07 -5.15
N TYR A 23 -13.07 15.87 -3.84
CA TYR A 23 -12.63 16.87 -2.85
C TYR A 23 -11.23 16.60 -2.29
N ALA A 24 -10.66 15.42 -2.54
CA ALA A 24 -9.30 15.10 -2.12
C ALA A 24 -8.27 15.76 -3.07
N GLU A 25 -7.13 16.18 -2.53
CA GLU A 25 -6.02 16.68 -3.34
C GLU A 25 -5.44 15.58 -4.22
N GLY A 26 -5.44 14.33 -3.75
CA GLY A 26 -5.13 13.15 -4.55
C GLY A 26 -6.03 11.98 -4.19
N SER A 27 -6.27 11.07 -5.11
CA SER A 27 -7.05 9.86 -4.83
C SER A 27 -6.75 8.76 -5.84
N CYS A 28 -6.91 7.52 -5.39
CA CYS A 28 -6.77 6.32 -6.23
C CYS A 28 -7.72 5.23 -5.75
N LEU A 29 -8.46 4.64 -6.65
CA LEU A 29 -9.12 3.37 -6.41
C LEU A 29 -8.19 2.26 -6.90
N ALA A 30 -7.57 1.57 -5.95
CA ALA A 30 -6.69 0.44 -6.24
C ALA A 30 -7.49 -0.86 -6.25
N ARG A 31 -7.36 -1.62 -7.34
CA ARG A 31 -7.95 -2.95 -7.48
C ARG A 31 -6.87 -3.98 -7.78
N PHE A 32 -6.83 -5.04 -6.98
CA PHE A 32 -6.01 -6.23 -7.17
C PHE A 32 -6.97 -7.41 -7.23
N GLY A 33 -7.42 -7.76 -8.45
CA GLY A 33 -8.55 -8.67 -8.63
C GLY A 33 -9.78 -8.14 -7.88
N ASP A 34 -10.31 -8.95 -6.96
CA ASP A 34 -11.47 -8.61 -6.14
C ASP A 34 -11.14 -7.81 -4.86
N THR A 35 -9.88 -7.50 -4.60
CA THR A 35 -9.51 -6.56 -3.53
C THR A 35 -9.60 -5.14 -4.05
N HIS A 36 -10.48 -4.31 -3.43
CA HIS A 36 -10.70 -2.91 -3.80
C HIS A 36 -10.45 -2.01 -2.60
N VAL A 37 -9.56 -1.03 -2.76
CA VAL A 37 -9.21 -0.05 -1.72
C VAL A 37 -9.29 1.36 -2.29
N LEU A 38 -10.10 2.21 -1.68
CA LEU A 38 -10.11 3.65 -1.96
C LEU A 38 -9.02 4.30 -1.11
N CYS A 39 -8.08 4.98 -1.77
CA CYS A 39 -7.01 5.76 -1.13
C CYS A 39 -7.22 7.23 -1.46
N THR A 40 -7.24 8.10 -0.44
CA THR A 40 -7.32 9.55 -0.62
C THR A 40 -6.16 10.24 0.09
N ALA A 41 -5.75 11.40 -0.43
CA ALA A 41 -4.71 12.24 0.14
C ALA A 41 -5.26 13.64 0.39
N SER A 42 -5.20 14.10 1.64
CA SER A 42 -5.60 15.44 2.08
C SER A 42 -4.36 16.22 2.52
N VAL A 43 -4.27 17.49 2.09
CA VAL A 43 -3.18 18.39 2.43
C VAL A 43 -3.59 19.28 3.61
N GLU A 44 -2.77 19.32 4.66
CA GLU A 44 -2.91 20.24 5.78
C GLU A 44 -1.70 21.20 5.83
N GLU A 45 -1.95 22.52 5.91
CA GLU A 45 -0.91 23.56 6.04
C GLU A 45 -0.39 23.66 7.48
N ARG A 46 -0.18 22.53 8.11
CA ARG A 46 0.34 22.41 9.47
C ARG A 46 0.98 21.03 9.66
N VAL A 47 1.93 20.93 10.55
CA VAL A 47 2.55 19.67 10.96
C VAL A 47 2.12 19.27 12.37
N PRO A 48 2.27 18.00 12.75
CA PRO A 48 2.12 17.56 14.13
C PRO A 48 3.00 18.37 15.11
N PRO A 49 2.59 18.51 16.38
CA PRO A 49 3.30 19.33 17.35
C PRO A 49 4.80 19.03 17.49
N PHE A 50 5.19 17.77 17.33
CA PHE A 50 6.61 17.34 17.44
C PHE A 50 7.49 17.77 16.26
N LEU A 51 6.91 18.27 15.15
CA LEU A 51 7.64 18.77 13.98
C LEU A 51 7.53 20.28 13.78
N ARG A 52 6.88 21.01 14.68
CA ARG A 52 6.77 22.47 14.56
C ARG A 52 8.13 23.13 14.58
N ASN A 53 8.36 24.07 13.68
CA ASN A 53 9.62 24.79 13.48
C ASN A 53 10.82 23.88 13.13
N SER A 54 10.57 22.67 12.61
CA SER A 54 11.64 21.78 12.13
C SER A 54 11.97 21.98 10.65
N GLY A 55 11.08 22.65 9.91
CA GLY A 55 11.17 22.76 8.45
C GLY A 55 10.80 21.49 7.68
N HIS A 56 10.37 20.43 8.39
CA HIS A 56 10.02 19.14 7.81
C HIS A 56 8.52 18.93 7.77
N GLY A 57 8.05 18.37 6.67
CA GLY A 57 6.68 17.89 6.53
C GLY A 57 6.47 16.50 7.09
N TRP A 58 5.24 16.02 6.97
CA TRP A 58 4.87 14.69 7.45
C TRP A 58 3.87 14.01 6.53
N VAL A 59 3.96 12.69 6.43
CA VAL A 59 2.94 11.84 5.81
C VAL A 59 2.45 10.85 6.84
N THR A 60 1.14 10.81 7.06
CA THR A 60 0.49 9.85 7.95
C THR A 60 -0.62 9.13 7.22
N ALA A 61 -1.07 8.00 7.75
CA ALA A 61 -2.14 7.24 7.14
C ALA A 61 -3.13 6.72 8.18
N GLU A 62 -4.39 6.67 7.78
CA GLU A 62 -5.46 5.93 8.42
C GLU A 62 -5.91 4.79 7.49
N TYR A 63 -6.39 3.71 8.09
CA TYR A 63 -6.84 2.52 7.36
C TYR A 63 -8.08 1.96 8.04
N GLY A 64 -9.05 1.55 7.24
CA GLY A 64 -10.24 0.90 7.75
C GLY A 64 -10.86 -0.04 6.73
N MET A 65 -11.69 -0.95 7.22
CA MET A 65 -12.46 -1.87 6.39
C MET A 65 -13.94 -1.57 6.52
N LEU A 66 -14.65 -1.46 5.39
CA LEU A 66 -16.10 -1.32 5.43
C LEU A 66 -16.74 -2.60 6.02
N PRO A 67 -17.89 -2.48 6.71
CA PRO A 67 -18.56 -3.62 7.34
C PRO A 67 -18.83 -4.81 6.42
N ARG A 68 -19.06 -4.55 5.14
CA ARG A 68 -19.34 -5.57 4.12
C ARG A 68 -18.21 -5.74 3.11
N SER A 69 -17.01 -5.31 3.45
CA SER A 69 -15.83 -5.60 2.63
C SER A 69 -15.45 -7.09 2.63
N THR A 70 -15.91 -7.86 3.62
CA THR A 70 -15.67 -9.30 3.78
C THR A 70 -16.96 -10.12 3.63
N HIS A 71 -16.83 -11.45 3.52
CA HIS A 71 -17.97 -12.39 3.39
C HIS A 71 -19.02 -12.22 4.49
N THR A 72 -18.58 -12.07 5.73
CA THR A 72 -19.44 -11.78 6.87
C THR A 72 -19.34 -10.30 7.24
N ARG A 73 -20.46 -9.73 7.70
CA ARG A 73 -20.47 -8.34 8.17
C ARG A 73 -19.64 -8.23 9.44
N THR A 74 -18.68 -7.30 9.43
CA THR A 74 -17.91 -6.89 10.62
C THR A 74 -18.46 -5.58 11.18
N ASP A 75 -18.30 -5.34 12.49
CA ASP A 75 -18.70 -4.05 13.07
C ASP A 75 -17.71 -2.96 12.71
N ARG A 76 -18.20 -1.72 12.59
CA ARG A 76 -17.33 -0.57 12.46
C ARG A 76 -16.50 -0.38 13.73
N GLU A 77 -15.18 -0.19 13.58
CA GLU A 77 -14.29 0.06 14.73
C GLU A 77 -14.68 1.33 15.50
N ALA A 78 -15.16 2.37 14.78
CA ALA A 78 -15.68 3.60 15.39
C ALA A 78 -16.84 3.32 16.39
N ALA A 79 -17.71 2.33 16.11
CA ALA A 79 -18.78 1.96 17.01
C ALA A 79 -18.28 1.25 18.29
N ARG A 80 -17.08 0.67 18.23
CA ARG A 80 -16.42 0.03 19.39
C ARG A 80 -15.57 1.02 20.21
N GLY A 81 -15.42 2.27 19.75
CA GLY A 81 -14.62 3.31 20.39
C GLY A 81 -13.11 3.09 20.40
N ARG A 82 -12.63 2.06 19.70
CA ARG A 82 -11.19 1.76 19.56
C ARG A 82 -10.88 1.04 18.27
N GLN A 83 -9.70 1.30 17.72
CA GLN A 83 -9.14 0.55 16.60
C GLN A 83 -8.50 -0.76 17.08
N SER A 84 -8.51 -1.78 16.22
CA SER A 84 -7.77 -3.02 16.45
C SER A 84 -6.25 -2.82 16.33
N GLY A 85 -5.48 -3.71 16.94
CA GLY A 85 -4.02 -3.70 16.77
C GLY A 85 -3.59 -3.86 15.30
N ARG A 86 -4.32 -4.69 14.53
CA ARG A 86 -4.10 -4.87 13.09
C ARG A 86 -4.30 -3.55 12.33
N THR A 87 -5.37 -2.82 12.59
CA THR A 87 -5.63 -1.53 11.95
C THR A 87 -4.51 -0.54 12.23
N GLN A 88 -4.09 -0.41 13.49
CA GLN A 88 -3.00 0.48 13.88
C GLN A 88 -1.65 0.08 13.27
N GLU A 89 -1.35 -1.21 13.18
CA GLU A 89 -0.16 -1.73 12.52
C GLU A 89 -0.13 -1.35 11.05
N ILE A 90 -1.24 -1.58 10.31
CA ILE A 90 -1.35 -1.27 8.88
C ILE A 90 -1.25 0.25 8.64
N GLN A 91 -1.88 1.09 9.45
CA GLN A 91 -1.73 2.55 9.37
C GLN A 91 -0.26 2.99 9.46
N ARG A 92 0.47 2.43 10.42
CA ARG A 92 1.89 2.73 10.62
C ARG A 92 2.74 2.24 9.45
N LEU A 93 2.43 1.08 8.90
CA LEU A 93 3.10 0.50 7.73
C LEU A 93 2.90 1.39 6.49
N ILE A 94 1.66 1.81 6.18
CA ILE A 94 1.37 2.70 5.04
C ILE A 94 2.13 4.02 5.21
N GLY A 95 2.00 4.67 6.36
CA GLY A 95 2.67 5.94 6.63
C GLY A 95 4.19 5.84 6.50
N ARG A 96 4.81 4.78 7.03
CA ARG A 96 6.26 4.52 6.92
C ARG A 96 6.67 4.31 5.47
N SER A 97 5.90 3.53 4.72
CA SER A 97 6.19 3.23 3.32
C SER A 97 6.23 4.50 2.47
N LEU A 98 5.27 5.38 2.64
CA LEU A 98 5.19 6.63 1.90
C LEU A 98 6.29 7.62 2.32
N ARG A 99 6.61 7.72 3.61
CA ARG A 99 7.70 8.57 4.08
C ARG A 99 9.07 8.13 3.58
N ALA A 100 9.26 6.83 3.36
CA ALA A 100 10.52 6.30 2.86
C ALA A 100 10.90 6.80 1.45
N VAL A 101 9.93 7.31 0.68
CA VAL A 101 10.12 7.80 -0.69
C VAL A 101 9.75 9.27 -0.85
N THR A 102 9.46 9.98 0.23
CA THR A 102 9.08 11.39 0.22
C THR A 102 10.20 12.25 0.80
N ASP A 103 10.65 13.25 0.06
CA ASP A 103 11.51 14.32 0.61
C ASP A 103 10.68 15.20 1.56
N LEU A 104 10.71 14.84 2.84
CA LEU A 104 9.96 15.56 3.88
C LEU A 104 10.45 17.00 4.08
N SER A 105 11.71 17.29 3.78
CA SER A 105 12.25 18.65 3.79
C SER A 105 11.68 19.47 2.63
N GLY A 106 11.64 18.88 1.44
CA GLY A 106 11.05 19.50 0.26
C GLY A 106 9.53 19.72 0.36
N LEU A 107 8.82 18.94 1.21
CA LEU A 107 7.41 19.16 1.52
C LEU A 107 7.19 20.42 2.39
N GLY A 108 8.19 20.81 3.20
CA GLY A 108 8.06 21.91 4.17
C GLY A 108 7.06 21.56 5.29
N GLU A 109 6.69 22.52 6.13
CA GLU A 109 5.81 22.27 7.29
C GLU A 109 4.34 22.03 6.91
N ARG A 110 4.11 21.02 6.05
CA ARG A 110 2.80 20.50 5.67
C ARG A 110 2.65 19.06 6.08
N GLN A 111 1.42 18.63 6.30
CA GLN A 111 1.08 17.23 6.53
C GLN A 111 0.21 16.73 5.40
N ILE A 112 0.54 15.56 4.87
CA ILE A 112 -0.36 14.80 4.00
C ILE A 112 -0.99 13.69 4.83
N ARG A 113 -2.32 13.67 4.88
CA ARG A 113 -3.08 12.58 5.49
C ARG A 113 -3.62 11.69 4.39
N ILE A 114 -3.28 10.44 4.51
CA ILE A 114 -3.79 9.38 3.62
C ILE A 114 -4.89 8.63 4.35
N ASP A 115 -6.03 8.47 3.69
CA ASP A 115 -7.13 7.64 4.19
C ASP A 115 -7.31 6.47 3.23
N CYS A 116 -7.31 5.24 3.78
CA CYS A 116 -7.48 4.00 3.04
C CYS A 116 -8.72 3.26 3.52
N ASP A 117 -9.74 3.20 2.69
CA ASP A 117 -10.98 2.47 2.94
C ASP A 117 -11.05 1.21 2.07
N VAL A 118 -11.01 0.04 2.70
CA VAL A 118 -11.21 -1.24 2.01
C VAL A 118 -12.69 -1.41 1.71
N LEU A 119 -13.02 -1.36 0.43
CA LEU A 119 -14.39 -1.52 -0.08
C LEU A 119 -14.74 -3.00 -0.23
N GLN A 120 -13.78 -3.80 -0.68
CA GLN A 120 -13.88 -5.25 -0.86
C GLN A 120 -12.52 -5.89 -0.58
N ALA A 121 -12.52 -7.01 0.14
CA ALA A 121 -11.30 -7.69 0.58
C ALA A 121 -11.28 -9.13 0.07
N ASP A 122 -10.23 -9.43 -0.69
CA ASP A 122 -9.90 -10.77 -1.20
C ASP A 122 -8.38 -11.01 -1.14
N GLY A 123 -7.80 -10.90 0.07
CA GLY A 123 -6.34 -10.96 0.28
C GLY A 123 -5.60 -9.68 -0.15
N GLY A 124 -4.45 -9.40 0.46
CA GLY A 124 -3.55 -8.31 0.07
C GLY A 124 -4.11 -6.88 0.25
N THR A 125 -5.02 -6.63 1.20
CA THR A 125 -5.60 -5.30 1.40
C THR A 125 -4.58 -4.24 1.80
N ARG A 126 -3.60 -4.59 2.65
CA ARG A 126 -2.51 -3.68 3.06
C ARG A 126 -1.57 -3.33 1.90
N THR A 127 -1.29 -4.28 1.02
CA THR A 127 -0.41 -4.07 -0.13
C THR A 127 -1.08 -3.22 -1.20
N ALA A 128 -2.36 -3.45 -1.47
CA ALA A 128 -3.17 -2.59 -2.35
C ALA A 128 -3.31 -1.17 -1.78
N ALA A 129 -3.49 -1.02 -0.44
CA ALA A 129 -3.54 0.27 0.23
C ALA A 129 -2.24 1.06 0.05
N ILE A 130 -1.07 0.45 0.28
CA ILE A 130 0.24 1.11 0.10
C ILE A 130 0.42 1.55 -1.36
N THR A 131 0.15 0.64 -2.30
CA THR A 131 0.36 0.86 -3.73
C THR A 131 -0.56 1.97 -4.28
N GLY A 132 -1.84 1.97 -3.87
CA GLY A 132 -2.80 3.02 -4.25
C GLY A 132 -2.53 4.35 -3.54
N SER A 133 -2.09 4.31 -2.29
CA SER A 133 -1.75 5.52 -1.53
C SER A 133 -0.57 6.29 -2.13
N TYR A 134 0.39 5.60 -2.73
CA TYR A 134 1.47 6.26 -3.47
C TYR A 134 0.92 7.11 -4.63
N VAL A 135 -0.04 6.58 -5.39
CA VAL A 135 -0.67 7.31 -6.49
C VAL A 135 -1.44 8.53 -5.97
N ALA A 136 -2.20 8.37 -4.89
CA ALA A 136 -2.92 9.48 -4.26
C ALA A 136 -1.96 10.55 -3.73
N LEU A 137 -0.90 10.15 -3.03
CA LEU A 137 0.15 11.06 -2.53
C LEU A 137 0.80 11.84 -3.67
N TYR A 138 1.23 11.15 -4.73
CA TYR A 138 1.87 11.81 -5.87
C TYR A 138 0.95 12.84 -6.50
N GLN A 139 -0.33 12.55 -6.71
CA GLN A 139 -1.31 13.51 -7.24
C GLN A 139 -1.45 14.75 -6.36
N ALA A 140 -1.54 14.58 -5.04
CA ALA A 140 -1.65 15.70 -4.11
C ALA A 140 -0.42 16.60 -4.18
N LEU A 141 0.77 16.01 -4.18
CA LEU A 141 2.04 16.74 -4.28
C LEU A 141 2.23 17.41 -5.65
N ALA A 142 1.79 16.75 -6.73
CA ALA A 142 1.82 17.33 -8.08
C ALA A 142 0.89 18.54 -8.20
N LYS A 143 -0.29 18.51 -7.56
CA LYS A 143 -1.20 19.69 -7.48
C LYS A 143 -0.55 20.85 -6.73
N LEU A 144 0.10 20.59 -5.59
CA LEU A 144 0.84 21.62 -4.84
C LEU A 144 1.96 22.24 -5.70
N SER A 145 2.72 21.42 -6.41
CA SER A 145 3.77 21.89 -7.30
C SER A 145 3.20 22.72 -8.47
N ALA A 146 2.13 22.25 -9.10
CA ALA A 146 1.45 22.99 -10.18
C ALA A 146 0.85 24.31 -9.71
N ALA A 147 0.43 24.42 -8.45
CA ALA A 147 -0.04 25.67 -7.82
C ALA A 147 1.12 26.59 -7.38
N GLY A 148 2.39 26.24 -7.60
CA GLY A 148 3.55 27.02 -7.19
C GLY A 148 3.83 27.00 -5.69
N LEU A 149 3.15 26.12 -4.92
CA LEU A 149 3.34 25.98 -3.47
C LEU A 149 4.54 25.10 -3.11
N LEU A 150 5.01 24.29 -4.06
CA LEU A 150 6.23 23.50 -3.96
C LEU A 150 7.08 23.72 -5.23
N PRO A 151 8.41 23.81 -5.11
CA PRO A 151 9.30 24.04 -6.26
C PRO A 151 9.35 22.83 -7.22
N LYS A 152 9.10 21.64 -6.72
CA LYS A 152 9.01 20.37 -7.45
C LYS A 152 8.12 19.40 -6.67
N VAL A 153 7.76 18.28 -7.27
CA VAL A 153 7.13 17.15 -6.56
C VAL A 153 8.19 16.52 -5.65
N PRO A 154 8.04 16.55 -4.31
CA PRO A 154 9.05 16.06 -3.37
C PRO A 154 8.94 14.54 -3.18
N ILE A 155 9.14 13.79 -4.25
CA ILE A 155 9.18 12.32 -4.27
C ILE A 155 10.54 11.91 -4.84
N ASP A 156 11.26 11.08 -4.09
CA ASP A 156 12.59 10.59 -4.45
C ASP A 156 12.54 9.27 -5.24
N ASP A 157 11.55 8.43 -4.94
CA ASP A 157 11.35 7.12 -5.60
C ASP A 157 9.86 6.73 -5.57
N SER A 158 9.49 5.68 -6.27
CA SER A 158 8.19 5.03 -6.08
C SER A 158 8.24 4.01 -4.95
N VAL A 159 7.08 3.64 -4.41
CA VAL A 159 6.94 2.54 -3.46
C VAL A 159 5.71 1.73 -3.79
N ALA A 160 5.86 0.41 -3.79
CA ALA A 160 4.76 -0.52 -3.95
C ALA A 160 4.90 -1.69 -2.98
N ALA A 161 3.81 -2.35 -2.71
CA ALA A 161 3.77 -3.50 -1.82
C ALA A 161 3.04 -4.67 -2.47
N ILE A 162 3.52 -5.87 -2.21
CA ILE A 162 2.94 -7.11 -2.73
C ILE A 162 2.98 -8.22 -1.66
N SER A 163 1.98 -9.09 -1.67
CA SER A 163 2.02 -10.33 -0.89
C SER A 163 2.69 -11.44 -1.67
N CYS A 164 3.43 -12.26 -0.97
CA CYS A 164 3.94 -13.55 -1.45
C CYS A 164 3.72 -14.59 -0.35
N GLY A 165 3.70 -15.84 -0.70
CA GLY A 165 3.58 -16.90 0.31
C GLY A 165 4.00 -18.25 -0.21
N VAL A 166 3.91 -19.24 0.67
CA VAL A 166 4.08 -20.64 0.30
C VAL A 166 2.74 -21.32 0.37
N PHE A 167 2.23 -21.73 -0.77
CA PHE A 167 0.95 -22.42 -0.93
C PHE A 167 1.19 -23.80 -1.57
N GLU A 168 0.72 -24.87 -0.92
CA GLU A 168 1.00 -26.27 -1.34
C GLU A 168 2.48 -26.53 -1.63
N GLY A 169 3.39 -25.99 -0.80
CA GLY A 169 4.84 -26.18 -0.92
C GLY A 169 5.52 -25.38 -2.03
N ILE A 170 4.81 -24.47 -2.71
CA ILE A 170 5.32 -23.65 -3.82
C ILE A 170 5.26 -22.16 -3.42
N ALA A 171 6.33 -21.42 -3.68
CA ALA A 171 6.31 -19.97 -3.53
C ALA A 171 5.40 -19.35 -4.59
N VAL A 172 4.49 -18.48 -4.18
CA VAL A 172 3.50 -17.83 -5.06
C VAL A 172 3.43 -16.33 -4.83
N LEU A 173 3.17 -15.60 -5.90
CA LEU A 173 3.01 -14.15 -5.93
C LEU A 173 1.54 -13.78 -5.78
N ASP A 174 1.26 -12.70 -5.03
CA ASP A 174 -0.05 -12.06 -4.93
C ASP A 174 -1.14 -13.04 -4.48
N LEU A 175 -1.11 -13.39 -3.19
CA LEU A 175 -2.10 -14.27 -2.57
C LEU A 175 -3.49 -13.65 -2.60
N ASP A 176 -4.49 -14.38 -3.12
CA ASP A 176 -5.89 -14.10 -2.85
C ASP A 176 -6.33 -14.71 -1.50
N TYR A 177 -7.57 -14.45 -1.08
CA TYR A 177 -8.04 -14.92 0.23
C TYR A 177 -8.07 -16.46 0.35
N ALA A 178 -8.38 -17.16 -0.73
CA ALA A 178 -8.44 -18.62 -0.74
C ALA A 178 -7.05 -19.23 -0.54
N GLU A 179 -6.01 -18.59 -1.06
CA GLU A 179 -4.62 -18.98 -0.88
C GLU A 179 -4.08 -18.53 0.48
N ASP A 180 -4.29 -17.25 0.85
CA ASP A 180 -3.80 -16.62 2.09
C ASP A 180 -4.28 -17.40 3.32
N SER A 181 -5.57 -17.78 3.35
CA SER A 181 -6.18 -18.51 4.47
C SER A 181 -5.64 -19.94 4.67
N GLN A 182 -4.92 -20.48 3.72
CA GLN A 182 -4.37 -21.84 3.72
C GLN A 182 -2.86 -21.87 3.49
N ALA A 183 -2.24 -20.70 3.36
CA ALA A 183 -0.80 -20.59 3.12
C ALA A 183 0.01 -21.14 4.29
N GLN A 184 1.08 -21.85 3.98
CA GLN A 184 2.06 -22.33 4.97
C GLN A 184 2.91 -21.19 5.51
N THR A 185 3.09 -20.15 4.67
CA THR A 185 3.79 -18.91 4.99
C THR A 185 3.10 -17.80 4.23
N ASP A 186 2.81 -16.69 4.90
CA ASP A 186 2.43 -15.44 4.27
C ASP A 186 3.52 -14.38 4.49
N ALA A 187 3.78 -13.58 3.47
CA ALA A 187 4.75 -12.50 3.53
C ALA A 187 4.26 -11.28 2.76
N ASN A 188 4.55 -10.10 3.30
CA ASN A 188 4.31 -8.83 2.65
C ASN A 188 5.64 -8.11 2.46
N PHE A 189 5.92 -7.73 1.24
CA PHE A 189 7.13 -7.01 0.84
C PHE A 189 6.77 -5.60 0.41
N VAL A 190 7.44 -4.61 1.00
CA VAL A 190 7.35 -3.21 0.60
C VAL A 190 8.70 -2.80 0.05
N LEU A 191 8.76 -2.54 -1.24
CA LEU A 191 10.00 -2.18 -1.94
C LEU A 191 9.83 -0.85 -2.66
N THR A 192 10.95 -0.15 -2.85
CA THR A 192 10.99 1.03 -3.72
C THR A 192 11.14 0.62 -5.18
N GLY A 193 10.85 1.54 -6.11
CA GLY A 193 11.04 1.32 -7.54
C GLY A 193 12.49 1.03 -7.93
N SER A 194 13.45 1.59 -7.21
CA SER A 194 14.89 1.29 -7.36
C SER A 194 15.32 -0.04 -6.74
N GLY A 195 14.39 -0.77 -6.07
CA GLY A 195 14.65 -2.08 -5.47
C GLY A 195 15.09 -2.06 -4.01
N GLY A 196 15.05 -0.89 -3.36
CA GLY A 196 15.33 -0.75 -1.92
C GLY A 196 14.22 -1.40 -1.07
N PHE A 197 14.61 -1.91 0.10
CA PHE A 197 13.67 -2.51 1.05
C PHE A 197 13.15 -1.46 2.03
N VAL A 198 11.82 -1.32 2.13
CA VAL A 198 11.19 -0.47 3.15
C VAL A 198 10.76 -1.32 4.33
N GLU A 199 10.10 -2.44 4.07
CA GLU A 199 9.66 -3.37 5.11
C GLU A 199 9.45 -4.77 4.52
N ILE A 200 9.74 -5.79 5.31
CA ILE A 200 9.41 -7.19 5.04
C ILE A 200 8.75 -7.75 6.29
N GLN A 201 7.55 -8.28 6.13
CA GLN A 201 6.84 -9.04 7.16
C GLN A 201 6.63 -10.45 6.61
N ALA A 202 7.07 -11.47 7.31
CA ALA A 202 6.88 -12.86 6.92
C ALA A 202 6.55 -13.69 8.15
N THR A 203 5.51 -14.50 8.04
CA THR A 203 4.98 -15.35 9.12
C THR A 203 4.86 -16.78 8.63
N ALA A 204 5.39 -17.71 9.40
CA ALA A 204 5.16 -19.14 9.21
C ALA A 204 3.92 -19.54 10.01
N GLU A 205 2.88 -20.03 9.34
CA GLU A 205 1.64 -20.45 9.99
C GLU A 205 1.68 -21.87 10.59
N ALA A 206 2.55 -22.71 10.07
CA ALA A 206 2.68 -24.12 10.54
C ALA A 206 4.11 -24.48 10.91
N ALA A 207 5.02 -24.58 9.94
CA ALA A 207 6.42 -24.95 10.15
C ALA A 207 7.32 -23.80 9.68
N PRO A 208 8.48 -23.58 10.33
CA PRO A 208 9.43 -22.57 9.87
C PRO A 208 9.80 -22.78 8.40
N PHE A 209 9.90 -21.70 7.65
CA PHE A 209 10.45 -21.71 6.28
C PHE A 209 11.95 -21.39 6.30
N ASP A 210 12.67 -21.91 5.34
CA ASP A 210 14.10 -21.74 5.21
C ASP A 210 14.49 -20.53 4.32
N GLU A 211 15.80 -20.27 4.25
CA GLU A 211 16.36 -19.20 3.44
C GLU A 211 16.06 -19.37 1.94
N THR A 212 15.98 -20.61 1.46
CA THR A 212 15.65 -20.88 0.06
C THR A 212 14.24 -20.41 -0.27
N ARG A 213 13.26 -20.75 0.57
CA ARG A 213 11.88 -20.30 0.42
C ARG A 213 11.75 -18.79 0.54
N PHE A 214 12.49 -18.18 1.47
CA PHE A 214 12.54 -16.72 1.56
C PHE A 214 13.10 -16.11 0.27
N GLY A 215 14.17 -16.65 -0.28
CA GLY A 215 14.76 -16.19 -1.54
C GLY A 215 13.80 -16.29 -2.73
N GLU A 216 13.03 -17.39 -2.82
CA GLU A 216 12.00 -17.57 -3.85
C GLU A 216 10.88 -16.50 -3.73
N MET A 217 10.35 -16.30 -2.52
CA MET A 217 9.34 -15.25 -2.28
C MET A 217 9.87 -13.85 -2.58
N LEU A 218 11.11 -13.55 -2.21
CA LEU A 218 11.76 -12.29 -2.50
C LEU A 218 11.94 -12.05 -4.01
N ALA A 219 12.31 -13.07 -4.76
CA ALA A 219 12.42 -12.98 -6.21
C ALA A 219 11.06 -12.67 -6.85
N LEU A 220 9.99 -13.35 -6.42
CA LEU A 220 8.62 -13.05 -6.85
C LEU A 220 8.18 -11.64 -6.45
N ALA A 221 8.49 -11.20 -5.23
CA ALA A 221 8.16 -9.85 -4.77
C ALA A 221 8.80 -8.76 -5.64
N ARG A 222 10.05 -8.95 -6.07
CA ARG A 222 10.73 -8.02 -7.00
C ARG A 222 10.01 -7.93 -8.34
N LEU A 223 9.54 -9.07 -8.89
CA LEU A 223 8.75 -9.09 -10.12
C LEU A 223 7.43 -8.34 -9.94
N GLY A 224 6.70 -8.64 -8.86
CA GLY A 224 5.42 -7.99 -8.56
C GLY A 224 5.55 -6.48 -8.35
N VAL A 225 6.55 -6.03 -7.58
CA VAL A 225 6.78 -4.59 -7.36
C VAL A 225 7.17 -3.87 -8.65
N ALA A 226 8.01 -4.47 -9.49
CA ALA A 226 8.33 -3.88 -10.79
C ALA A 226 7.09 -3.71 -11.68
N GLU A 227 6.17 -4.67 -11.65
CA GLU A 227 4.90 -4.58 -12.36
C GLU A 227 3.99 -3.50 -11.77
N LEU A 228 3.84 -3.45 -10.44
CA LEU A 228 3.05 -2.43 -9.75
C LEU A 228 3.59 -1.02 -10.00
N THR A 229 4.91 -0.84 -10.02
CA THR A 229 5.54 0.45 -10.36
C THR A 229 5.19 0.88 -11.78
N ARG A 230 5.13 -0.05 -12.75
CA ARG A 230 4.66 0.29 -14.10
C ARG A 230 3.20 0.74 -14.11
N HIS A 231 2.32 0.07 -13.35
CA HIS A 231 0.92 0.48 -13.19
C HIS A 231 0.79 1.87 -12.54
N GLN A 232 1.58 2.16 -11.51
CA GLN A 232 1.62 3.49 -10.87
C GLN A 232 2.05 4.58 -11.84
N ARG A 233 3.13 4.35 -12.61
CA ARG A 233 3.62 5.30 -13.64
C ARG A 233 2.56 5.55 -14.70
N ALA A 234 1.94 4.49 -15.22
CA ALA A 234 0.86 4.61 -16.21
C ALA A 234 -0.35 5.39 -15.66
N ALA A 235 -0.79 5.11 -14.43
CA ALA A 235 -1.89 5.83 -13.78
C ALA A 235 -1.59 7.32 -13.56
N LEU A 236 -0.32 7.67 -13.35
CA LEU A 236 0.15 9.05 -13.15
C LEU A 236 0.57 9.76 -14.44
N GLY A 237 0.53 9.09 -15.60
CA GLY A 237 1.00 9.64 -16.88
C GLY A 237 2.51 9.89 -16.91
N LEU A 238 3.29 9.16 -16.13
CA LEU A 238 4.75 9.27 -16.08
C LEU A 238 5.38 8.32 -17.10
N SER A 239 6.32 8.85 -17.89
CA SER A 239 7.10 8.10 -18.88
C SER A 239 8.13 7.17 -18.25
#